data_84ee460c3006653eb87b6984b0621a38
#
_entry.id   84ee460c3006653eb87b6984b0621a38
#
_cell.length_a   1.000
_cell.length_b   1.000
_cell.length_c   1.000
_cell.angle_alpha   90.00
_cell.angle_beta   90.00
_cell.angle_gamma   90.00
#
_symmetry.space_group_name_H-M   'P 1'
#
loop_
_entity.id
_entity.type
_entity.pdbx_description
1 polymer ?
#
loop_
_entity_poly.entity_id
_entity_poly.type
_entity_poly.pdbx_seq_one_letter_code
_entity_poly.pdbx_strand_id
1 'polypeptide(L)'
;MCRFLKLLLLPLIALLFAGPALAVGIADLSNKDAVGGLKAALSDGSAAAIGKLGAENGFFNNAKVRIPLPESLKKVEGMMRAMGMKRQADELELAMNRAAESAVTEAKPLLVDAVKNMSIEDAKAILTGGDSAATEYFRRKTAEPLAKKFLPIVKKSTAQVGLAEKYNAIASKGLQLGVIDASQASIEQYVTKKALDGLYTMIADEEKALRQDPVGATSSLVRKVFGALK
;
A
#
# COMPACT_ATOMS: atom_id res chain seq x y z
N MET A 1 -13.41 37.38 -76.98
CA MET A 1 -13.90 38.23 -75.87
C MET A 1 -14.27 37.31 -74.73
N CYS A 2 -13.37 37.19 -73.72
CA CYS A 2 -13.64 36.32 -72.61
C CYS A 2 -13.10 36.99 -71.31
N ARG A 3 -14.01 37.30 -70.40
CA ARG A 3 -13.73 38.01 -69.17
C ARG A 3 -13.31 37.02 -68.11
N PHE A 4 -12.06 37.17 -67.54
CA PHE A 4 -11.58 36.50 -66.44
C PHE A 4 -12.24 36.97 -65.12
N LEU A 5 -12.91 36.08 -64.42
CA LEU A 5 -13.42 36.31 -63.08
C LEU A 5 -12.40 35.73 -62.06
N LYS A 6 -11.65 36.60 -61.39
CA LYS A 6 -10.72 36.24 -60.30
C LYS A 6 -11.52 36.03 -59.01
N LEU A 7 -11.62 34.79 -58.59
CA LEU A 7 -12.15 34.40 -57.23
C LEU A 7 -11.08 34.63 -56.18
N LEU A 8 -11.32 35.58 -55.28
CA LEU A 8 -10.44 35.91 -54.14
C LEU A 8 -10.76 34.91 -53.03
N LEU A 9 -9.85 33.96 -52.73
CA LEU A 9 -9.90 33.12 -51.53
C LEU A 9 -9.33 33.93 -50.37
N LEU A 10 -10.18 34.28 -49.40
CA LEU A 10 -9.75 34.74 -48.06
C LEU A 10 -9.35 33.52 -47.20
N PRO A 11 -8.17 33.49 -46.57
CA PRO A 11 -7.88 32.51 -45.55
C PRO A 11 -8.55 32.91 -44.23
N LEU A 12 -9.47 32.08 -43.76
CA LEU A 12 -10.07 32.19 -42.43
C LEU A 12 -9.01 31.77 -41.39
N ILE A 13 -8.37 32.74 -40.76
CA ILE A 13 -7.46 32.52 -39.62
C ILE A 13 -8.32 32.21 -38.40
N ALA A 14 -8.46 30.93 -38.08
CA ALA A 14 -9.00 30.48 -36.79
C ALA A 14 -7.99 30.77 -35.67
N LEU A 15 -8.19 31.87 -34.95
CA LEU A 15 -7.45 32.20 -33.73
C LEU A 15 -7.89 31.21 -32.63
N LEU A 16 -7.08 30.18 -32.40
CA LEU A 16 -7.19 29.32 -31.22
C LEU A 16 -6.86 30.16 -29.99
N PHE A 17 -7.86 30.62 -29.26
CA PHE A 17 -7.73 31.14 -27.93
C PHE A 17 -7.40 29.96 -27.00
N ALA A 18 -6.12 29.63 -26.86
CA ALA A 18 -5.62 28.86 -25.73
C ALA A 18 -5.68 29.78 -24.51
N GLY A 19 -6.80 29.75 -23.80
CA GLY A 19 -6.90 30.43 -22.52
C GLY A 19 -5.82 29.86 -21.57
N PRO A 20 -5.16 30.69 -20.74
CA PRO A 20 -4.22 30.18 -19.76
C PRO A 20 -4.99 29.25 -18.82
N ALA A 21 -4.59 27.99 -18.75
CA ALA A 21 -5.00 27.09 -17.67
C ALA A 21 -4.42 27.67 -16.40
N LEU A 22 -5.24 28.36 -15.60
CA LEU A 22 -4.85 28.87 -14.29
C LEU A 22 -4.56 27.65 -13.43
N ALA A 23 -3.30 27.36 -13.20
CA ALA A 23 -2.87 26.40 -12.19
C ALA A 23 -3.28 26.97 -10.83
N VAL A 24 -4.30 26.37 -10.20
CA VAL A 24 -4.72 26.72 -8.84
C VAL A 24 -3.65 26.22 -7.91
N GLY A 25 -2.89 27.14 -7.29
CA GLY A 25 -1.88 26.79 -6.29
C GLY A 25 -2.51 26.34 -4.96
N ILE A 26 -1.70 25.68 -4.11
CA ILE A 26 -2.14 25.26 -2.75
C ILE A 26 -2.65 26.45 -1.93
N ALA A 27 -2.06 27.65 -2.15
CA ALA A 27 -2.46 28.89 -1.47
C ALA A 27 -3.89 29.34 -1.79
N ASP A 28 -4.43 28.92 -2.94
CA ASP A 28 -5.78 29.27 -3.39
C ASP A 28 -6.85 28.28 -2.90
N LEU A 29 -6.43 27.16 -2.24
CA LEU A 29 -7.33 26.19 -1.64
C LEU A 29 -7.71 26.62 -0.23
N SER A 30 -8.99 26.54 0.11
CA SER A 30 -9.37 26.65 1.51
C SER A 30 -8.73 25.50 2.31
N ASN A 31 -8.32 25.75 3.54
CA ASN A 31 -7.79 24.69 4.42
C ASN A 31 -8.79 23.52 4.54
N LYS A 32 -10.09 23.78 4.49
CA LYS A 32 -11.15 22.78 4.54
C LYS A 32 -11.16 21.89 3.29
N ASP A 33 -11.01 22.47 2.09
CA ASP A 33 -10.99 21.71 0.84
C ASP A 33 -9.72 20.87 0.75
N ALA A 34 -8.57 21.43 1.13
CA ALA A 34 -7.30 20.72 1.14
C ALA A 34 -7.33 19.49 2.07
N VAL A 35 -7.81 19.68 3.31
CA VAL A 35 -7.97 18.58 4.28
C VAL A 35 -9.01 17.57 3.81
N GLY A 36 -10.14 18.03 3.28
CA GLY A 36 -11.20 17.15 2.75
C GLY A 36 -10.73 16.29 1.58
N GLY A 37 -10.02 16.90 0.61
CA GLY A 37 -9.45 16.18 -0.53
C GLY A 37 -8.39 15.17 -0.12
N LEU A 38 -7.50 15.55 0.80
CA LEU A 38 -6.51 14.62 1.34
C LEU A 38 -7.17 13.42 2.05
N LYS A 39 -8.15 13.67 2.94
CA LYS A 39 -8.87 12.59 3.63
C LYS A 39 -9.56 11.64 2.67
N ALA A 40 -10.20 12.15 1.62
CA ALA A 40 -10.80 11.33 0.57
C ALA A 40 -9.74 10.48 -0.15
N ALA A 41 -8.64 11.09 -0.57
CA ALA A 41 -7.54 10.39 -1.24
C ALA A 41 -6.95 9.26 -0.40
N LEU A 42 -6.71 9.52 0.89
CA LEU A 42 -6.16 8.52 1.82
C LEU A 42 -7.15 7.38 2.09
N SER A 43 -8.44 7.68 2.15
CA SER A 43 -9.49 6.67 2.28
C SER A 43 -9.54 5.77 1.05
N ASP A 44 -9.54 6.36 -0.15
CA ASP A 44 -9.60 5.62 -1.42
C ASP A 44 -8.32 4.79 -1.63
N GLY A 45 -7.15 5.39 -1.46
CA GLY A 45 -5.86 4.73 -1.60
C GLY A 45 -5.67 3.57 -0.61
N SER A 46 -6.05 3.77 0.66
CA SER A 46 -5.98 2.69 1.65
C SER A 46 -6.96 1.56 1.36
N ALA A 47 -8.17 1.88 0.89
CA ALA A 47 -9.15 0.88 0.47
C ALA A 47 -8.66 0.09 -0.75
N ALA A 48 -8.05 0.75 -1.73
CA ALA A 48 -7.46 0.10 -2.90
C ALA A 48 -6.32 -0.85 -2.51
N ALA A 49 -5.41 -0.42 -1.64
CA ALA A 49 -4.32 -1.25 -1.13
C ALA A 49 -4.86 -2.50 -0.40
N ILE A 50 -5.84 -2.34 0.50
CA ILE A 50 -6.49 -3.45 1.20
C ILE A 50 -7.19 -4.38 0.21
N GLY A 51 -7.92 -3.85 -0.77
CA GLY A 51 -8.62 -4.65 -1.77
C GLY A 51 -7.67 -5.51 -2.62
N LYS A 52 -6.54 -4.93 -3.06
CA LYS A 52 -5.51 -5.66 -3.80
C LYS A 52 -4.85 -6.75 -2.98
N LEU A 53 -4.51 -6.46 -1.72
CA LEU A 53 -3.81 -7.39 -0.83
C LEU A 53 -4.71 -8.45 -0.23
N GLY A 54 -5.96 -8.11 0.09
CA GLY A 54 -6.94 -9.03 0.68
C GLY A 54 -7.59 -9.99 -0.31
N ALA A 55 -7.39 -9.78 -1.61
CA ALA A 55 -7.82 -10.72 -2.64
C ALA A 55 -6.98 -12.01 -2.59
N GLU A 56 -7.54 -13.10 -3.13
CA GLU A 56 -6.79 -14.34 -3.29
C GLU A 56 -5.53 -14.11 -4.15
N ASN A 57 -4.39 -14.57 -3.67
CA ASN A 57 -3.07 -14.33 -4.26
C ASN A 57 -2.59 -12.85 -4.24
N GLY A 58 -3.23 -11.99 -3.46
CA GLY A 58 -2.83 -10.58 -3.31
C GLY A 58 -1.44 -10.40 -2.70
N PHE A 59 -1.03 -11.33 -1.82
CA PHE A 59 0.36 -11.46 -1.36
C PHE A 59 1.13 -12.50 -2.16
N PHE A 60 0.59 -13.71 -2.31
CA PHE A 60 1.34 -14.85 -2.86
C PHE A 60 1.87 -14.62 -4.27
N ASN A 61 1.06 -14.04 -5.17
CA ASN A 61 1.45 -13.76 -6.55
C ASN A 61 2.00 -12.34 -6.77
N ASN A 62 2.14 -11.55 -5.72
CA ASN A 62 2.66 -10.18 -5.82
C ASN A 62 4.12 -10.14 -5.38
N ALA A 63 5.03 -10.03 -6.34
CA ALA A 63 6.48 -10.04 -6.10
C ALA A 63 6.97 -8.96 -5.12
N LYS A 64 6.25 -7.83 -4.97
CA LYS A 64 6.63 -6.75 -4.05
C LYS A 64 6.40 -7.09 -2.58
N VAL A 65 5.39 -7.91 -2.29
CA VAL A 65 4.90 -8.14 -0.92
C VAL A 65 4.80 -9.61 -0.55
N ARG A 66 5.05 -10.53 -1.48
CA ARG A 66 5.08 -11.97 -1.22
C ARG A 66 5.95 -12.26 0.01
N ILE A 67 5.42 -13.05 0.91
CA ILE A 67 6.09 -13.45 2.14
C ILE A 67 6.83 -14.77 1.88
N PRO A 68 8.15 -14.73 1.73
CA PRO A 68 8.95 -15.94 1.56
C PRO A 68 9.14 -16.66 2.90
N LEU A 69 9.69 -17.86 2.86
CA LEU A 69 10.12 -18.55 4.08
C LEU A 69 11.11 -17.67 4.87
N PRO A 70 11.10 -17.72 6.22
CA PRO A 70 12.12 -17.07 7.04
C PRO A 70 13.53 -17.49 6.63
N GLU A 71 14.51 -16.58 6.77
CA GLU A 71 15.89 -16.82 6.32
C GLU A 71 16.52 -18.08 6.93
N SER A 72 16.18 -18.41 8.17
CA SER A 72 16.62 -19.64 8.83
C SER A 72 16.10 -20.90 8.15
N LEU A 73 14.87 -20.88 7.61
CA LEU A 73 14.34 -21.99 6.80
C LEU A 73 14.89 -21.98 5.38
N LYS A 74 15.07 -20.82 4.76
CA LYS A 74 15.70 -20.73 3.43
C LYS A 74 17.10 -21.32 3.39
N LYS A 75 17.91 -21.10 4.44
CA LYS A 75 19.27 -21.65 4.53
C LYS A 75 19.31 -23.18 4.48
N VAL A 76 18.25 -23.82 4.97
CA VAL A 76 18.13 -25.29 4.98
C VAL A 76 17.15 -25.82 3.91
N GLU A 77 16.55 -24.96 3.12
CA GLU A 77 15.54 -25.32 2.13
C GLU A 77 16.04 -26.36 1.12
N GLY A 78 17.28 -26.21 0.64
CA GLY A 78 17.90 -27.18 -0.25
C GLY A 78 17.99 -28.58 0.37
N MET A 79 18.37 -28.67 1.63
CA MET A 79 18.42 -29.92 2.40
C MET A 79 17.00 -30.47 2.62
N MET A 80 16.04 -29.62 2.98
CA MET A 80 14.64 -30.02 3.16
C MET A 80 14.06 -30.61 1.86
N ARG A 81 14.35 -29.98 0.71
CA ARG A 81 13.92 -30.48 -0.61
C ARG A 81 14.56 -31.84 -0.95
N ALA A 82 15.85 -32.02 -0.65
CA ALA A 82 16.56 -33.30 -0.83
C ALA A 82 16.00 -34.42 0.08
N MET A 83 15.52 -34.07 1.27
CA MET A 83 14.88 -34.98 2.24
C MET A 83 13.37 -35.23 1.95
N GLY A 84 12.86 -34.79 0.80
CA GLY A 84 11.44 -34.98 0.44
C GLY A 84 10.47 -34.03 1.16
N MET A 85 10.95 -33.01 1.85
CA MET A 85 10.13 -32.03 2.60
C MET A 85 9.72 -30.81 1.76
N LYS A 86 9.87 -30.87 0.42
CA LYS A 86 9.51 -29.77 -0.49
C LYS A 86 8.05 -29.35 -0.28
N ARG A 87 7.13 -30.31 -0.22
CA ARG A 87 5.71 -30.02 -0.07
C ARG A 87 5.40 -29.26 1.22
N GLN A 88 6.03 -29.61 2.33
CA GLN A 88 5.83 -28.92 3.60
C GLN A 88 6.33 -27.46 3.57
N ALA A 89 7.43 -27.20 2.86
CA ALA A 89 7.93 -25.84 2.68
C ALA A 89 6.97 -24.99 1.80
N ASP A 90 6.49 -25.56 0.71
CA ASP A 90 5.56 -24.90 -0.20
C ASP A 90 4.20 -24.65 0.48
N GLU A 91 3.69 -25.62 1.28
CA GLU A 91 2.47 -25.48 2.11
C GLU A 91 2.61 -24.36 3.16
N LEU A 92 3.76 -24.26 3.83
CA LEU A 92 4.00 -23.20 4.80
C LEU A 92 4.05 -21.83 4.12
N GLU A 93 4.78 -21.69 3.02
CA GLU A 93 4.86 -20.42 2.29
C GLU A 93 3.47 -19.97 1.81
N LEU A 94 2.67 -20.89 1.26
CA LEU A 94 1.29 -20.59 0.86
C LEU A 94 0.44 -20.16 2.08
N ALA A 95 0.49 -20.90 3.17
CA ALA A 95 -0.28 -20.60 4.38
C ALA A 95 0.08 -19.24 4.98
N MET A 96 1.37 -18.86 4.98
CA MET A 96 1.82 -17.54 5.44
C MET A 96 1.21 -16.41 4.62
N ASN A 97 1.19 -16.54 3.30
CA ASN A 97 0.64 -15.53 2.41
C ASN A 97 -0.89 -15.47 2.53
N ARG A 98 -1.60 -16.60 2.63
CA ARG A 98 -3.05 -16.65 2.89
C ARG A 98 -3.42 -16.03 4.24
N ALA A 99 -2.58 -16.24 5.25
CA ALA A 99 -2.76 -15.61 6.55
C ALA A 99 -2.65 -14.07 6.47
N ALA A 100 -1.69 -13.56 5.69
CA ALA A 100 -1.52 -12.13 5.45
C ALA A 100 -2.70 -11.53 4.66
N GLU A 101 -3.17 -12.22 3.60
CA GLU A 101 -4.35 -11.84 2.82
C GLU A 101 -5.60 -11.72 3.70
N SER A 102 -5.81 -12.69 4.59
CA SER A 102 -6.91 -12.65 5.54
C SER A 102 -6.76 -11.54 6.58
N ALA A 103 -5.55 -11.34 7.12
CA ALA A 103 -5.31 -10.37 8.17
C ALA A 103 -5.46 -8.92 7.66
N VAL A 104 -5.01 -8.63 6.44
CA VAL A 104 -5.01 -7.26 5.90
C VAL A 104 -6.42 -6.70 5.71
N THR A 105 -7.45 -7.55 5.53
CA THR A 105 -8.84 -7.11 5.43
C THR A 105 -9.33 -6.41 6.70
N GLU A 106 -8.76 -6.77 7.86
CA GLU A 106 -9.07 -6.19 9.16
C GLU A 106 -8.40 -4.82 9.39
N ALA A 107 -7.59 -4.34 8.44
CA ALA A 107 -6.95 -3.03 8.56
C ALA A 107 -7.93 -1.87 8.29
N LYS A 108 -8.99 -2.10 7.52
CA LYS A 108 -9.89 -1.04 7.05
C LYS A 108 -10.41 -0.13 8.17
N PRO A 109 -11.00 -0.62 9.27
CA PRO A 109 -11.55 0.26 10.30
C PRO A 109 -10.47 1.14 10.94
N LEU A 110 -9.27 0.60 11.21
CA LEU A 110 -8.19 1.36 11.83
C LEU A 110 -7.61 2.44 10.91
N LEU A 111 -7.49 2.16 9.61
CA LEU A 111 -7.05 3.17 8.64
C LEU A 111 -8.11 4.27 8.45
N VAL A 112 -9.39 3.90 8.39
CA VAL A 112 -10.49 4.87 8.33
C VAL A 112 -10.51 5.76 9.58
N ASP A 113 -10.33 5.19 10.76
CA ASP A 113 -10.29 5.96 12.01
C ASP A 113 -9.06 6.88 12.07
N ALA A 114 -7.90 6.45 11.58
CA ALA A 114 -6.74 7.32 11.44
C ALA A 114 -7.03 8.53 10.54
N VAL A 115 -7.71 8.32 9.40
CA VAL A 115 -8.11 9.41 8.49
C VAL A 115 -9.12 10.34 9.14
N LYS A 116 -10.15 9.80 9.82
CA LYS A 116 -11.17 10.63 10.48
C LYS A 116 -10.55 11.53 11.54
N ASN A 117 -9.65 10.99 12.37
CA ASN A 117 -9.00 11.68 13.48
C ASN A 117 -7.76 12.49 13.09
N MET A 118 -7.49 12.62 11.78
CA MET A 118 -6.37 13.44 11.26
C MET A 118 -6.58 14.91 11.61
N SER A 119 -5.60 15.53 12.25
CA SER A 119 -5.57 16.96 12.54
C SER A 119 -5.25 17.79 11.30
N ILE A 120 -5.46 19.11 11.39
CA ILE A 120 -5.07 20.05 10.32
C ILE A 120 -3.55 20.05 10.16
N GLU A 121 -2.79 19.94 11.25
CA GLU A 121 -1.34 19.89 11.28
C GLU A 121 -0.82 18.60 10.59
N ASP A 122 -1.43 17.44 10.90
CA ASP A 122 -1.12 16.19 10.21
C ASP A 122 -1.36 16.32 8.70
N ALA A 123 -2.51 16.90 8.31
CA ALA A 123 -2.85 17.09 6.90
C ALA A 123 -1.85 18.01 6.17
N LYS A 124 -1.45 19.11 6.79
CA LYS A 124 -0.42 20.02 6.25
C LYS A 124 0.91 19.28 6.10
N ALA A 125 1.34 18.54 7.12
CA ALA A 125 2.60 17.77 7.07
C ALA A 125 2.59 16.73 5.94
N ILE A 126 1.45 16.10 5.66
CA ILE A 126 1.31 15.15 4.56
C ILE A 126 1.35 15.86 3.21
N LEU A 127 0.62 16.97 3.05
CA LEU A 127 0.56 17.70 1.78
C LEU A 127 1.89 18.32 1.38
N THR A 128 2.64 18.86 2.37
CA THR A 128 3.96 19.48 2.13
C THR A 128 5.11 18.48 2.23
N GLY A 129 4.86 17.27 2.64
CA GLY A 129 5.86 16.21 2.79
C GLY A 129 6.19 15.50 1.49
N GLY A 130 7.19 14.61 1.55
CA GLY A 130 7.63 13.79 0.42
C GLY A 130 6.64 12.69 0.01
N ASP A 131 7.09 11.84 -0.93
CA ASP A 131 6.27 10.81 -1.59
C ASP A 131 5.68 9.72 -0.67
N SER A 132 6.14 9.64 0.58
CA SER A 132 5.70 8.66 1.58
C SER A 132 5.09 9.27 2.84
N ALA A 133 4.81 10.58 2.85
CA ALA A 133 4.37 11.30 4.05
C ALA A 133 3.03 10.76 4.61
N ALA A 134 2.09 10.39 3.75
CA ALA A 134 0.82 9.79 4.15
C ALA A 134 1.03 8.35 4.68
N THR A 135 1.88 7.58 4.03
CA THR A 135 2.23 6.22 4.44
C THR A 135 2.88 6.23 5.83
N GLU A 136 3.81 7.15 6.08
CA GLU A 136 4.44 7.33 7.40
C GLU A 136 3.43 7.76 8.47
N TYR A 137 2.48 8.62 8.12
CA TYR A 137 1.38 8.97 9.00
C TYR A 137 0.57 7.73 9.41
N PHE A 138 0.14 6.92 8.44
CA PHE A 138 -0.57 5.67 8.72
C PHE A 138 0.26 4.72 9.58
N ARG A 139 1.52 4.52 9.25
CA ARG A 139 2.43 3.65 10.02
C ARG A 139 2.50 4.08 11.49
N ARG A 140 2.73 5.37 11.77
CA ARG A 140 2.78 5.88 13.15
C ARG A 140 1.48 5.68 13.91
N LYS A 141 0.33 5.85 13.25
CA LYS A 141 -0.99 5.79 13.91
C LYS A 141 -1.54 4.37 14.06
N THR A 142 -1.14 3.44 13.19
CA THR A 142 -1.86 2.17 13.09
C THR A 142 -0.98 0.91 13.21
N ALA A 143 0.36 1.01 13.19
CA ALA A 143 1.22 -0.18 13.18
C ALA A 143 1.01 -1.09 14.40
N GLU A 144 0.99 -0.51 15.59
CA GLU A 144 0.80 -1.28 16.83
C GLU A 144 -0.61 -1.89 16.95
N PRO A 145 -1.71 -1.13 16.78
CA PRO A 145 -3.04 -1.71 16.85
C PRO A 145 -3.30 -2.74 15.73
N LEU A 146 -2.74 -2.55 14.53
CA LEU A 146 -2.84 -3.54 13.47
C LEU A 146 -2.06 -4.82 13.79
N ALA A 147 -0.85 -4.72 14.36
CA ALA A 147 -0.10 -5.88 14.78
C ALA A 147 -0.89 -6.74 15.78
N LYS A 148 -1.53 -6.09 16.76
CA LYS A 148 -2.40 -6.77 17.75
C LYS A 148 -3.62 -7.44 17.09
N LYS A 149 -4.16 -6.85 16.03
CA LYS A 149 -5.31 -7.41 15.29
C LYS A 149 -4.91 -8.55 14.35
N PHE A 150 -3.79 -8.43 13.67
CA PHE A 150 -3.32 -9.42 12.70
C PHE A 150 -2.83 -10.70 13.34
N LEU A 151 -2.12 -10.60 14.45
CA LEU A 151 -1.49 -11.75 15.12
C LEU A 151 -2.44 -12.93 15.37
N PRO A 152 -3.65 -12.77 15.97
CA PRO A 152 -4.56 -13.88 16.19
C PRO A 152 -5.09 -14.51 14.90
N ILE A 153 -5.27 -13.72 13.84
CA ILE A 153 -5.73 -14.19 12.53
C ILE A 153 -4.64 -15.05 11.90
N VAL A 154 -3.41 -14.52 11.89
CA VAL A 154 -2.24 -15.25 11.38
C VAL A 154 -2.06 -16.55 12.16
N LYS A 155 -2.13 -16.52 13.49
CA LYS A 155 -2.03 -17.70 14.36
C LYS A 155 -3.05 -18.77 13.98
N LYS A 156 -4.32 -18.38 13.78
CA LYS A 156 -5.38 -19.30 13.36
C LYS A 156 -5.09 -19.94 12.00
N SER A 157 -4.58 -19.15 11.05
CA SER A 157 -4.31 -19.63 9.70
C SER A 157 -3.08 -20.53 9.60
N THR A 158 -2.09 -20.35 10.46
CA THR A 158 -0.85 -21.15 10.45
C THR A 158 -0.88 -22.35 11.41
N ALA A 159 -1.85 -22.41 12.31
CA ALA A 159 -1.93 -23.45 13.37
C ALA A 159 -1.98 -24.90 12.86
N GLN A 160 -2.44 -25.13 11.63
CA GLN A 160 -2.55 -26.49 11.06
C GLN A 160 -1.32 -26.89 10.23
N VAL A 161 -0.31 -26.03 10.15
CA VAL A 161 0.90 -26.28 9.35
C VAL A 161 1.99 -26.85 10.25
N GLY A 162 2.23 -28.14 10.19
CA GLY A 162 3.20 -28.82 11.06
C GLY A 162 4.64 -28.28 10.98
N LEU A 163 5.02 -27.66 9.85
CA LEU A 163 6.33 -27.01 9.74
C LEU A 163 6.39 -25.70 10.56
N ALA A 164 5.25 -25.01 10.73
CA ALA A 164 5.17 -23.81 11.59
C ALA A 164 5.49 -24.15 13.05
N GLU A 165 4.94 -25.23 13.58
CA GLU A 165 5.24 -25.69 14.96
C GLU A 165 6.73 -26.01 15.13
N LYS A 166 7.30 -26.75 14.18
CA LYS A 166 8.74 -27.10 14.21
C LYS A 166 9.61 -25.84 14.16
N TYR A 167 9.27 -24.88 13.32
CA TYR A 167 9.96 -23.60 13.28
C TYR A 167 9.87 -22.88 14.63
N ASN A 168 8.67 -22.74 15.19
CA ASN A 168 8.44 -22.03 16.44
C ASN A 168 9.24 -22.63 17.61
N ALA A 169 9.34 -23.95 17.67
CA ALA A 169 10.13 -24.65 18.68
C ALA A 169 11.64 -24.34 18.60
N ILE A 170 12.17 -24.19 17.38
CA ILE A 170 13.58 -23.85 17.15
C ILE A 170 13.82 -22.35 17.37
N ALA A 171 12.94 -21.51 16.81
CA ALA A 171 13.06 -20.06 16.86
C ALA A 171 12.96 -19.53 18.31
N SER A 172 12.11 -20.12 19.14
CA SER A 172 12.01 -19.73 20.55
C SER A 172 13.31 -19.99 21.33
N LYS A 173 14.03 -21.09 21.03
CA LYS A 173 15.36 -21.34 21.61
C LYS A 173 16.39 -20.33 21.09
N GLY A 174 16.35 -20.01 19.80
CA GLY A 174 17.23 -19.01 19.21
C GLY A 174 17.02 -17.61 19.80
N LEU A 175 15.78 -17.24 20.13
CA LEU A 175 15.47 -15.99 20.82
C LEU A 175 16.06 -15.96 22.22
N GLN A 176 15.91 -17.04 22.98
CA GLN A 176 16.50 -17.17 24.35
C GLN A 176 18.02 -17.04 24.33
N LEU A 177 18.67 -17.49 23.26
CA LEU A 177 20.13 -17.40 23.08
C LEU A 177 20.57 -16.06 22.44
N GLY A 178 19.64 -15.16 22.13
CA GLY A 178 19.93 -13.86 21.50
C GLY A 178 20.40 -13.92 20.05
N VAL A 179 20.22 -15.06 19.36
CA VAL A 179 20.65 -15.26 17.94
C VAL A 179 19.53 -15.02 16.92
N ILE A 180 18.30 -14.84 17.39
CA ILE A 180 17.13 -14.54 16.56
C ILE A 180 16.41 -13.32 17.14
N ASP A 181 15.98 -12.40 16.26
CA ASP A 181 15.17 -11.24 16.64
C ASP A 181 13.75 -11.65 17.08
N ALA A 182 13.16 -10.88 17.98
CA ALA A 182 11.80 -11.13 18.49
C ALA A 182 10.75 -11.18 17.36
N SER A 183 10.94 -10.41 16.28
CA SER A 183 10.04 -10.42 15.11
C SER A 183 10.11 -11.72 14.29
N GLN A 184 11.08 -12.57 14.56
CA GLN A 184 11.28 -13.88 13.95
C GLN A 184 11.13 -15.03 14.96
N ALA A 185 10.74 -14.74 16.20
CA ALA A 185 10.62 -15.72 17.27
C ALA A 185 9.50 -16.76 17.02
N SER A 186 8.57 -16.46 16.12
CA SER A 186 7.56 -17.40 15.62
C SER A 186 7.14 -17.04 14.19
N ILE A 187 6.58 -18.03 13.49
CA ILE A 187 5.99 -17.81 12.15
C ILE A 187 4.92 -16.73 12.22
N GLU A 188 4.13 -16.70 13.28
CA GLU A 188 3.02 -15.76 13.44
C GLU A 188 3.54 -14.32 13.55
N GLN A 189 4.59 -14.08 14.30
CA GLN A 189 5.22 -12.75 14.41
C GLN A 189 5.88 -12.35 13.11
N TYR A 190 6.59 -13.27 12.46
CA TYR A 190 7.21 -13.03 11.16
C TYR A 190 6.16 -12.62 10.11
N VAL A 191 5.07 -13.40 9.97
CA VAL A 191 4.01 -13.12 9.01
C VAL A 191 3.28 -11.83 9.35
N THR A 192 2.98 -11.58 10.64
CA THR A 192 2.33 -10.34 11.08
C THR A 192 3.16 -9.12 10.69
N LYS A 193 4.47 -9.14 10.96
CA LYS A 193 5.38 -8.07 10.55
C LYS A 193 5.38 -7.88 9.03
N LYS A 194 5.53 -8.97 8.27
CA LYS A 194 5.55 -8.94 6.80
C LYS A 194 4.23 -8.46 6.19
N ALA A 195 3.09 -8.85 6.79
CA ALA A 195 1.77 -8.38 6.36
C ALA A 195 1.62 -6.86 6.54
N LEU A 196 2.10 -6.32 7.66
CA LEU A 196 2.14 -4.87 7.89
C LEU A 196 3.08 -4.16 6.92
N ASP A 197 4.29 -4.69 6.71
CA ASP A 197 5.25 -4.13 5.76
C ASP A 197 4.64 -4.10 4.35
N GLY A 198 3.98 -5.19 3.94
CA GLY A 198 3.28 -5.28 2.66
C GLY A 198 2.13 -4.29 2.53
N LEU A 199 1.32 -4.12 3.58
CA LEU A 199 0.23 -3.14 3.61
C LEU A 199 0.76 -1.72 3.38
N TYR A 200 1.78 -1.30 4.12
CA TYR A 200 2.33 0.04 3.97
C TYR A 200 3.10 0.21 2.66
N THR A 201 3.69 -0.83 2.10
CA THR A 201 4.28 -0.80 0.76
C THR A 201 3.22 -0.50 -0.31
N MET A 202 2.07 -1.17 -0.24
CA MET A 202 1.00 -0.94 -1.19
C MET A 202 0.33 0.42 -1.00
N ILE A 203 0.19 0.90 0.23
CA ILE A 203 -0.28 2.28 0.51
C ILE A 203 0.70 3.30 -0.08
N ALA A 204 2.01 3.08 0.03
CA ALA A 204 3.02 3.95 -0.57
C ALA A 204 2.95 3.97 -2.10
N ASP A 205 2.69 2.82 -2.72
CA ASP A 205 2.47 2.74 -4.17
C ASP A 205 1.23 3.55 -4.61
N GLU A 206 0.12 3.46 -3.86
CA GLU A 206 -1.09 4.26 -4.14
C GLU A 206 -0.83 5.76 -3.92
N GLU A 207 -0.12 6.14 -2.84
CA GLU A 207 0.27 7.52 -2.57
C GLU A 207 1.12 8.08 -3.70
N LYS A 208 2.15 7.34 -4.11
CA LYS A 208 3.03 7.74 -5.20
C LYS A 208 2.29 7.90 -6.53
N ALA A 209 1.42 6.95 -6.87
CA ALA A 209 0.60 7.01 -8.09
C ALA A 209 -0.28 8.26 -8.09
N LEU A 210 -0.92 8.59 -6.97
CA LEU A 210 -1.76 9.75 -6.82
C LEU A 210 -0.98 11.08 -6.94
N ARG A 211 0.24 11.14 -6.37
CA ARG A 211 1.11 12.33 -6.50
C ARG A 211 1.61 12.51 -7.92
N GLN A 212 1.89 11.44 -8.64
CA GLN A 212 2.37 11.47 -10.03
C GLN A 212 1.25 11.77 -11.04
N ASP A 213 0.07 11.23 -10.85
CA ASP A 213 -1.09 11.43 -11.72
C ASP A 213 -2.39 11.72 -10.94
N PRO A 214 -2.55 12.94 -10.42
CA PRO A 214 -3.77 13.31 -9.71
C PRO A 214 -5.00 13.39 -10.63
N VAL A 215 -4.82 13.48 -11.95
CA VAL A 215 -5.94 13.60 -12.92
C VAL A 215 -6.72 12.27 -12.97
N GLY A 216 -6.06 11.13 -12.79
CA GLY A 216 -6.68 9.81 -12.73
C GLY A 216 -7.52 9.57 -11.46
N ALA A 217 -7.47 10.46 -10.45
CA ALA A 217 -8.25 10.31 -9.23
C ALA A 217 -9.77 10.42 -9.49
N THR A 218 -10.55 9.58 -8.81
CA THR A 218 -12.02 9.52 -8.97
C THR A 218 -12.73 10.79 -8.48
N SER A 219 -12.20 11.44 -7.43
CA SER A 219 -12.76 12.64 -6.82
C SER A 219 -12.20 13.92 -7.44
N SER A 220 -13.09 14.85 -7.81
CA SER A 220 -12.70 16.19 -8.28
C SER A 220 -11.90 16.97 -7.22
N LEU A 221 -12.23 16.78 -5.95
CA LEU A 221 -11.56 17.43 -4.84
C LEU A 221 -10.13 16.88 -4.66
N VAL A 222 -9.94 15.57 -4.81
CA VAL A 222 -8.61 14.94 -4.80
C VAL A 222 -7.76 15.48 -5.95
N ARG A 223 -8.31 15.54 -7.17
CA ARG A 223 -7.61 16.12 -8.34
C ARG A 223 -7.18 17.56 -8.08
N LYS A 224 -8.08 18.37 -7.50
CA LYS A 224 -7.80 19.77 -7.18
C LYS A 224 -6.66 19.91 -6.18
N VAL A 225 -6.67 19.11 -5.11
CA VAL A 225 -5.65 19.17 -4.04
C VAL A 225 -4.29 18.68 -4.53
N PHE A 226 -4.23 17.49 -5.12
CA PHE A 226 -2.96 16.91 -5.58
C PHE A 226 -2.44 17.54 -6.88
N GLY A 227 -3.31 18.12 -7.71
CA GLY A 227 -2.91 18.93 -8.85
C GLY A 227 -2.23 20.24 -8.47
N ALA A 228 -2.61 20.82 -7.33
CA ALA A 228 -1.98 22.04 -6.80
C ALA A 228 -0.61 21.79 -6.13
N LEU A 229 -0.20 20.53 -5.94
CA LEU A 229 1.13 20.15 -5.42
C LEU A 229 2.22 20.11 -6.51
N LYS A 230 1.82 20.19 -7.78
CA LYS A 230 2.72 20.26 -8.95
C LYS A 230 3.00 21.71 -9.30
#